data_423d46a576db1fbd6061522055c3f2fd
#
_entry.id   423d46a576db1fbd6061522055c3f2fd
#
_cell.length_a   1.000
_cell.length_b   1.000
_cell.length_c   1.000
_cell.angle_alpha   90.00
_cell.angle_beta   90.00
_cell.angle_gamma   90.00
#
_symmetry.space_group_name_H-M   'P 1'
#
loop_
_entity.id
_entity.type
_entity.pdbx_description
1 polymer ?
#
loop_
_entity_poly.entity_id
_entity_poly.type
_entity_poly.pdbx_seq_one_letter_code
_entity_poly.pdbx_strand_id
1 'polypeptide(L)'
;MLPRRVDRRQFVISGFTLAGSTILAGAAGCSADEITSIPASTGSSLEHSALADSDLAEPPVIQSIGGRLSAGITCGTTPVWVGGRRAREPVTYNGLFPAPTLWVRPGDTIDLTFSNKIVFDQAETKPGYGRPPRTSHTTNLHFHGMHVSPGGTADNMLVMVSANGHQRYLFQVPANHPAGLFWYHAHVHGLVTNHVGRGAAGMIYVANSYTDQVTRLGIRHRLMMLQQAYFEDDRSRLISDDGERDDPDLALSLINGQLMPDIRMQPGETQVWSLLNGSTSAFYVLRLEGHAFTVVAIDGVPLISPRVDQETLMLSSGQRMEVIVSANSNKGRYTLSYDAYDQGVDTWPHKAVANVLIGGKAWVGGSHPGVDTSSPVSDLSTASVPDELHRTIALSQDDAVPEGEFGRFTINGHAWDPAVSEWTSTLGTVEEWLITNDTNQDHPFHVHVNPFQVIKVNGSPVAFSGHQDVAIVPRFGSITVRTRFTDFTGGPVLMHCHILDHEDMGMMTRFEIA
;
A
#
# COMPACT_ATOMS: atom_id res chain seq x y z
N MET A 1 -7.32 13.95 -45.17
CA MET A 1 -6.26 14.31 -44.20
C MET A 1 -6.88 14.32 -42.81
N LEU A 2 -6.72 13.25 -42.08
CA LEU A 2 -7.21 13.11 -40.70
C LEU A 2 -6.08 13.55 -39.75
N PRO A 3 -6.36 14.26 -38.64
CA PRO A 3 -5.32 14.72 -37.74
C PRO A 3 -4.72 13.54 -36.96
N ARG A 4 -3.40 13.56 -36.85
CA ARG A 4 -2.61 12.59 -36.06
C ARG A 4 -3.06 12.63 -34.59
N ARG A 5 -3.36 11.47 -34.02
CA ARG A 5 -3.52 11.29 -32.56
C ARG A 5 -2.21 11.69 -31.87
N VAL A 6 -2.29 12.66 -31.01
CA VAL A 6 -1.18 13.06 -30.12
C VAL A 6 -1.02 11.99 -29.04
N ASP A 7 0.17 11.41 -28.92
CA ASP A 7 0.51 10.43 -27.91
C ASP A 7 0.47 11.10 -26.52
N ARG A 8 -0.31 10.55 -25.60
CA ARG A 8 -0.46 11.04 -24.21
C ARG A 8 0.86 11.14 -23.44
N ARG A 9 1.93 10.55 -23.96
CA ARG A 9 3.27 10.62 -23.35
C ARG A 9 3.92 12.00 -23.42
N GLN A 10 3.45 12.89 -24.27
CA GLN A 10 4.03 14.24 -24.39
C GLN A 10 3.46 15.26 -23.40
N PHE A 11 2.40 14.93 -22.66
CA PHE A 11 1.78 15.89 -21.74
C PHE A 11 2.51 16.06 -20.40
N VAL A 12 3.46 15.18 -20.06
CA VAL A 12 4.21 15.24 -18.80
C VAL A 12 5.47 16.12 -18.89
N ILE A 13 5.89 16.54 -20.11
CA ILE A 13 7.18 17.25 -20.30
C ILE A 13 7.00 18.66 -20.90
N SER A 14 5.80 19.13 -21.18
CA SER A 14 5.62 20.50 -21.71
C SER A 14 5.59 21.52 -20.59
N GLY A 15 6.77 21.96 -20.19
CA GLY A 15 6.96 23.13 -19.34
C GLY A 15 6.43 24.39 -20.01
N PHE A 16 5.70 25.19 -19.28
CA PHE A 16 5.30 26.53 -19.67
C PHE A 16 6.52 27.45 -19.75
N THR A 17 6.89 27.87 -20.93
CA THR A 17 7.72 29.06 -21.15
C THR A 17 6.83 30.30 -21.09
N LEU A 18 6.91 31.06 -20.01
CA LEU A 18 6.34 32.40 -19.93
C LEU A 18 7.39 33.41 -20.33
N ALA A 19 7.06 34.14 -21.40
CA ALA A 19 7.79 35.32 -21.83
C ALA A 19 7.65 36.43 -20.77
N GLY A 20 8.77 37.12 -20.51
CA GLY A 20 8.85 38.16 -19.52
C GLY A 20 8.15 39.46 -19.88
N SER A 21 7.73 40.18 -18.85
CA SER A 21 7.62 41.66 -18.86
C SER A 21 7.78 42.16 -17.44
N THR A 22 8.81 42.97 -17.27
CA THR A 22 9.10 43.82 -16.10
C THR A 22 7.95 44.74 -15.76
N ILE A 23 7.78 45.05 -14.45
CA ILE A 23 7.75 46.45 -13.92
C ILE A 23 7.40 46.45 -12.40
N LEU A 24 8.30 47.11 -11.65
CA LEU A 24 8.18 47.98 -10.44
C LEU A 24 7.58 47.49 -9.11
N ALA A 25 8.39 47.79 -8.12
CA ALA A 25 8.23 47.66 -6.69
C ALA A 25 7.04 48.45 -6.08
N GLY A 26 6.47 47.83 -5.03
CA GLY A 26 5.60 48.53 -4.08
C GLY A 26 5.44 47.66 -2.83
N ALA A 27 5.86 48.19 -1.69
CA ALA A 27 5.87 47.50 -0.41
C ALA A 27 4.50 47.44 0.27
N ALA A 28 4.40 46.48 1.19
CA ALA A 28 3.56 46.40 2.38
C ALA A 28 2.22 45.64 2.27
N GLY A 29 2.08 44.68 3.15
CA GLY A 29 0.80 44.15 3.60
C GLY A 29 0.76 42.64 3.70
N CYS A 30 1.02 42.06 4.88
CA CYS A 30 0.67 40.69 5.20
C CYS A 30 -0.82 40.44 5.03
N SER A 31 -1.20 39.53 4.17
CA SER A 31 -2.52 38.91 4.19
C SER A 31 -2.40 37.46 3.79
N ALA A 32 -3.19 36.64 4.48
CA ALA A 32 -3.22 35.20 4.49
C ALA A 32 -3.20 34.55 3.09
N ASP A 33 -2.40 33.51 2.96
CA ASP A 33 -2.22 32.69 1.78
C ASP A 33 -3.56 32.17 1.25
N GLU A 34 -3.90 32.55 0.05
CA GLU A 34 -4.82 31.81 -0.80
C GLU A 34 -4.16 30.47 -1.14
N ILE A 35 -4.61 29.40 -0.48
CA ILE A 35 -4.36 28.04 -0.91
C ILE A 35 -5.04 27.92 -2.29
N THR A 36 -4.24 27.91 -3.35
CA THR A 36 -4.74 27.53 -4.69
C THR A 36 -5.26 26.10 -4.59
N SER A 37 -6.57 25.97 -4.34
CA SER A 37 -7.29 24.73 -4.59
C SER A 37 -7.02 24.36 -6.05
N ILE A 38 -6.50 23.16 -6.27
CA ILE A 38 -6.52 22.54 -7.60
C ILE A 38 -8.00 22.63 -8.03
N PRO A 39 -8.33 23.32 -9.15
CA PRO A 39 -9.71 23.33 -9.60
C PRO A 39 -10.09 21.85 -9.75
N ALA A 40 -11.20 21.46 -9.11
CA ALA A 40 -11.82 20.20 -9.41
C ALA A 40 -11.92 20.16 -10.93
N SER A 41 -11.17 19.25 -11.56
CA SER A 41 -11.26 19.05 -13.00
C SER A 41 -12.75 18.89 -13.24
N THR A 42 -13.34 19.82 -13.99
CA THR A 42 -14.70 19.69 -14.46
C THR A 42 -14.73 18.38 -15.22
N GLY A 43 -15.20 17.34 -14.51
CA GLY A 43 -15.24 16.00 -15.03
C GLY A 43 -16.03 16.01 -16.30
N SER A 44 -15.37 15.75 -17.41
CA SER A 44 -16.06 15.07 -18.47
C SER A 44 -16.50 13.75 -17.85
N SER A 45 -17.80 13.61 -17.62
CA SER A 45 -18.43 12.37 -17.28
C SER A 45 -18.06 11.36 -18.38
N LEU A 46 -16.96 10.63 -18.16
CA LEU A 46 -16.74 9.38 -18.84
C LEU A 46 -17.85 8.47 -18.31
N GLU A 47 -18.96 8.43 -19.02
CA GLU A 47 -19.96 7.39 -18.86
C GLU A 47 -19.23 6.06 -19.08
N HIS A 48 -18.85 5.42 -17.99
CA HIS A 48 -18.32 4.07 -18.01
C HIS A 48 -19.50 3.12 -18.30
N SER A 49 -19.80 3.01 -19.60
CA SER A 49 -20.69 1.95 -20.07
C SER A 49 -19.93 0.64 -20.03
N ALA A 50 -20.56 -0.34 -19.34
CA ALA A 50 -20.27 -1.79 -19.37
C ALA A 50 -18.80 -2.22 -19.48
N LEU A 51 -18.24 -2.53 -18.56
CA LEU A 51 -17.43 -3.28 -17.64
C LEU A 51 -16.54 -4.42 -18.14
N ALA A 52 -16.54 -4.78 -19.37
CA ALA A 52 -15.62 -5.74 -19.95
C ALA A 52 -14.93 -5.08 -21.14
N ASP A 53 -13.60 -4.99 -21.10
CA ASP A 53 -12.70 -4.47 -22.13
C ASP A 53 -12.26 -2.99 -22.00
N SER A 54 -12.00 -2.50 -20.79
CA SER A 54 -11.30 -1.21 -20.63
C SER A 54 -9.80 -1.41 -20.40
N ASP A 55 -8.97 -0.61 -21.05
CA ASP A 55 -7.53 -0.57 -20.76
C ASP A 55 -7.30 -0.25 -19.27
N LEU A 56 -6.30 -0.90 -18.68
CA LEU A 56 -5.88 -0.61 -17.32
C LEU A 56 -5.59 0.89 -17.17
N ALA A 57 -6.36 1.56 -16.32
CA ALA A 57 -6.14 2.94 -15.90
C ALA A 57 -5.30 2.97 -14.63
N GLU A 58 -4.34 3.88 -14.60
CA GLU A 58 -3.57 4.14 -13.38
C GLU A 58 -4.18 5.33 -12.64
N PRO A 59 -4.13 5.36 -11.29
CA PRO A 59 -4.63 6.49 -10.52
C PRO A 59 -3.91 7.79 -10.90
N PRO A 60 -4.55 8.95 -10.75
CA PRO A 60 -3.90 10.24 -10.94
C PRO A 60 -2.65 10.37 -10.06
N VAL A 61 -1.62 11.04 -10.58
CA VAL A 61 -0.35 11.23 -9.87
C VAL A 61 -0.26 12.65 -9.34
N ILE A 62 0.06 12.79 -8.05
CA ILE A 62 0.48 14.04 -7.42
C ILE A 62 1.99 13.95 -7.23
N GLN A 63 2.75 14.71 -8.02
CA GLN A 63 4.20 14.63 -8.06
C GLN A 63 4.85 15.79 -7.29
N SER A 64 5.97 15.50 -6.61
CA SER A 64 6.82 16.52 -6.00
C SER A 64 7.41 17.44 -7.08
N ILE A 65 7.46 18.73 -6.77
CA ILE A 65 8.05 19.77 -7.63
C ILE A 65 9.08 20.55 -6.81
N GLY A 66 10.30 20.67 -7.33
CA GLY A 66 11.37 21.39 -6.65
C GLY A 66 11.73 20.85 -5.26
N GLY A 67 11.65 19.52 -5.08
CA GLY A 67 11.98 18.87 -3.80
C GLY A 67 10.84 18.90 -2.76
N ARG A 68 9.60 19.21 -3.19
CA ARG A 68 8.45 19.27 -2.27
C ARG A 68 7.18 18.75 -2.94
N LEU A 69 6.46 17.87 -2.24
CA LEU A 69 5.10 17.48 -2.57
C LEU A 69 4.16 18.22 -1.64
N SER A 70 3.44 19.22 -2.18
CA SER A 70 2.41 19.97 -1.44
C SER A 70 1.05 19.66 -2.01
N ALA A 71 0.14 19.09 -1.20
CA ALA A 71 -1.19 18.71 -1.65
C ALA A 71 -2.23 18.71 -0.52
N GLY A 72 -3.51 18.81 -0.90
CA GLY A 72 -4.64 18.51 -0.05
C GLY A 72 -5.10 17.07 -0.25
N ILE A 73 -5.28 16.33 0.82
CA ILE A 73 -5.92 15.01 0.84
C ILE A 73 -7.21 15.13 1.66
N THR A 74 -8.34 14.91 1.00
CA THR A 74 -9.65 14.93 1.66
C THR A 74 -10.20 13.51 1.77
N CYS A 75 -10.38 13.03 2.99
CA CYS A 75 -11.11 11.79 3.23
C CYS A 75 -12.61 12.07 3.29
N GLY A 76 -13.42 11.36 2.52
CA GLY A 76 -14.86 11.62 2.46
C GLY A 76 -15.65 10.46 1.85
N THR A 77 -16.98 10.62 1.84
CA THR A 77 -17.94 9.58 1.46
C THR A 77 -18.66 9.88 0.13
N THR A 78 -18.05 10.72 -0.72
CA THR A 78 -18.61 11.03 -2.05
C THR A 78 -18.69 9.76 -2.90
N PRO A 79 -19.84 9.44 -3.51
CA PRO A 79 -20.00 8.25 -4.34
C PRO A 79 -19.00 8.19 -5.49
N VAL A 80 -18.34 7.02 -5.64
CA VAL A 80 -17.31 6.75 -6.66
C VAL A 80 -17.67 5.53 -7.49
N TRP A 81 -16.97 5.32 -8.61
CA TRP A 81 -17.10 4.10 -9.41
C TRP A 81 -16.08 3.06 -8.94
N VAL A 82 -16.57 1.85 -8.61
CA VAL A 82 -15.76 0.72 -8.14
C VAL A 82 -16.21 -0.52 -8.89
N GLY A 83 -15.32 -1.17 -9.61
CA GLY A 83 -15.64 -2.36 -10.39
C GLY A 83 -16.84 -2.16 -11.34
N GLY A 84 -17.03 -0.89 -11.80
CA GLY A 84 -18.12 -0.45 -12.66
C GLY A 84 -19.47 -0.29 -12.01
N ARG A 85 -19.54 -0.34 -10.72
CA ARG A 85 -20.71 0.02 -9.94
C ARG A 85 -20.51 1.39 -9.30
N ARG A 86 -21.54 2.20 -9.24
CA ARG A 86 -21.50 3.46 -8.49
C ARG A 86 -21.65 3.14 -7.01
N ALA A 87 -20.53 3.06 -6.32
CA ALA A 87 -20.49 2.79 -4.88
C ALA A 87 -21.08 3.96 -4.10
N ARG A 88 -21.98 3.67 -3.15
CA ARG A 88 -22.48 4.62 -2.15
C ARG A 88 -21.74 4.42 -0.85
N GLU A 89 -21.59 5.50 -0.08
CA GLU A 89 -20.89 5.52 1.21
C GLU A 89 -19.46 4.92 1.16
N PRO A 90 -18.67 5.14 0.09
CA PRO A 90 -17.28 4.79 0.13
C PRO A 90 -16.57 5.65 1.20
N VAL A 91 -15.40 5.23 1.65
CA VAL A 91 -14.48 6.09 2.39
C VAL A 91 -13.23 6.24 1.52
N THR A 92 -13.07 7.40 0.87
CA THR A 92 -12.03 7.55 -0.14
C THR A 92 -11.25 8.84 0.05
N TYR A 93 -10.01 8.86 -0.42
CA TYR A 93 -9.22 10.08 -0.49
C TYR A 93 -9.44 10.77 -1.84
N ASN A 94 -9.78 12.05 -1.79
CA ASN A 94 -10.07 12.91 -2.94
C ASN A 94 -11.16 12.38 -3.88
N GLY A 95 -12.09 11.54 -3.37
CA GLY A 95 -13.18 10.98 -4.16
C GLY A 95 -12.74 10.01 -5.25
N LEU A 96 -11.65 9.28 -5.04
CA LEU A 96 -11.07 8.33 -5.99
C LEU A 96 -10.89 6.94 -5.36
N PHE A 97 -11.04 5.90 -6.17
CA PHE A 97 -10.82 4.50 -5.79
C PHE A 97 -9.96 3.79 -6.87
N PRO A 98 -8.68 3.49 -6.58
CA PRO A 98 -7.91 3.93 -5.42
C PRO A 98 -7.60 5.44 -5.47
N ALA A 99 -7.10 5.95 -4.36
CA ALA A 99 -6.70 7.35 -4.21
C ALA A 99 -5.53 7.74 -5.15
N PRO A 100 -5.20 9.04 -5.29
CA PRO A 100 -4.08 9.48 -6.11
C PRO A 100 -2.76 8.84 -5.68
N THR A 101 -1.89 8.55 -6.63
CA THR A 101 -0.51 8.14 -6.33
C THR A 101 0.32 9.38 -5.97
N LEU A 102 0.98 9.33 -4.81
CA LEU A 102 1.97 10.32 -4.42
C LEU A 102 3.33 9.94 -4.99
N TRP A 103 3.96 10.81 -5.78
CA TRP A 103 5.23 10.55 -6.45
C TRP A 103 6.29 11.49 -5.92
N VAL A 104 7.28 10.92 -5.21
CA VAL A 104 8.34 11.67 -4.52
C VAL A 104 9.71 11.07 -4.84
N ARG A 105 10.77 11.74 -4.36
CA ARG A 105 12.15 11.27 -4.42
C ARG A 105 12.79 11.28 -3.02
N PRO A 106 13.83 10.49 -2.78
CA PRO A 106 14.64 10.64 -1.59
C PRO A 106 15.13 12.09 -1.44
N GLY A 107 15.00 12.65 -0.24
CA GLY A 107 15.29 14.06 0.05
C GLY A 107 14.13 15.03 -0.11
N ASP A 108 13.04 14.64 -0.76
CA ASP A 108 11.85 15.50 -0.90
C ASP A 108 11.14 15.72 0.44
N THR A 109 10.48 16.86 0.56
CA THR A 109 9.56 17.14 1.67
C THR A 109 8.13 16.81 1.25
N ILE A 110 7.44 16.00 2.05
CA ILE A 110 6.00 15.79 1.96
C ILE A 110 5.32 16.80 2.88
N ASP A 111 4.38 17.59 2.34
CA ASP A 111 3.58 18.59 3.04
C ASP A 111 2.11 18.45 2.62
N LEU A 112 1.38 17.62 3.37
CA LEU A 112 -0.01 17.34 3.09
C LEU A 112 -0.91 18.03 4.10
N THR A 113 -1.95 18.70 3.61
CA THR A 113 -3.09 19.14 4.42
C THR A 113 -4.18 18.08 4.31
N PHE A 114 -4.34 17.27 5.34
CA PHE A 114 -5.38 16.26 5.43
C PHE A 114 -6.65 16.85 6.02
N SER A 115 -7.79 16.56 5.39
CA SER A 115 -9.12 17.03 5.82
C SER A 115 -10.08 15.86 5.93
N ASN A 116 -10.73 15.71 7.07
CA ASN A 116 -11.75 14.71 7.28
C ASN A 116 -13.15 15.27 6.96
N LYS A 117 -13.79 14.73 5.92
CA LYS A 117 -15.15 15.05 5.45
C LYS A 117 -16.04 13.80 5.40
N ILE A 118 -15.75 12.80 6.23
CA ILE A 118 -16.59 11.61 6.34
C ILE A 118 -17.95 12.00 6.89
N VAL A 119 -19.02 11.62 6.18
CA VAL A 119 -20.43 11.78 6.60
C VAL A 119 -21.18 10.52 6.14
N PHE A 120 -21.71 9.76 7.06
CA PHE A 120 -22.63 8.66 6.75
C PHE A 120 -24.07 9.08 6.93
N ASP A 121 -24.97 8.60 6.06
CA ASP A 121 -26.41 8.91 6.10
C ASP A 121 -27.08 8.34 7.36
N GLN A 122 -26.54 7.27 7.91
CA GLN A 122 -26.98 6.69 9.17
C GLN A 122 -25.80 6.58 10.12
N ALA A 123 -26.01 7.00 11.37
CA ALA A 123 -25.03 6.71 12.41
C ALA A 123 -24.88 5.21 12.52
N GLU A 124 -23.67 4.69 12.30
CA GLU A 124 -23.37 3.30 12.61
C GLU A 124 -23.57 3.12 14.11
N THR A 125 -24.62 2.40 14.47
CA THR A 125 -25.02 2.19 15.87
C THR A 125 -24.22 1.07 16.54
N LYS A 126 -23.49 0.30 15.75
CA LYS A 126 -22.54 -0.70 16.26
C LYS A 126 -21.12 -0.20 15.99
N PRO A 127 -20.35 0.14 17.05
CA PRO A 127 -18.91 0.14 16.88
C PRO A 127 -18.52 -1.28 16.50
N GLY A 128 -17.81 -1.44 15.40
CA GLY A 128 -17.22 -2.72 15.07
C GLY A 128 -16.46 -3.24 16.30
N TYR A 129 -16.52 -4.55 16.53
CA TYR A 129 -15.65 -5.25 17.47
C TYR A 129 -15.74 -4.85 18.96
N GLY A 130 -16.95 -4.62 19.50
CA GLY A 130 -17.19 -4.49 20.96
C GLY A 130 -16.46 -3.35 21.68
N ARG A 131 -15.96 -2.35 20.97
CA ARG A 131 -15.15 -1.24 21.51
C ARG A 131 -15.95 -0.08 22.05
N PRO A 132 -15.33 0.74 22.93
CA PRO A 132 -15.93 2.01 23.28
C PRO A 132 -16.20 2.81 22.01
N PRO A 133 -17.37 3.49 21.92
CA PRO A 133 -17.83 4.18 20.71
C PRO A 133 -16.79 5.20 20.27
N ARG A 134 -16.01 4.84 19.27
CA ARG A 134 -15.34 5.81 18.42
C ARG A 134 -16.37 6.21 17.38
N THR A 135 -16.52 7.50 17.16
CA THR A 135 -17.38 7.93 16.07
C THR A 135 -16.77 7.38 14.78
N SER A 136 -17.51 6.62 14.01
CA SER A 136 -17.12 6.10 12.69
C SER A 136 -16.61 7.18 11.71
N HIS A 137 -16.68 8.44 12.13
CA HIS A 137 -16.22 9.63 11.42
C HIS A 137 -14.79 10.07 11.78
N THR A 138 -14.07 9.38 12.65
CA THR A 138 -12.68 9.71 12.97
C THR A 138 -11.74 8.92 12.04
N THR A 139 -10.76 9.59 11.46
CA THR A 139 -9.79 8.96 10.55
C THR A 139 -8.40 9.57 10.71
N ASN A 140 -7.41 9.01 10.05
CA ASN A 140 -6.05 9.53 9.97
C ASN A 140 -5.39 9.13 8.64
N LEU A 141 -4.08 9.31 8.53
CA LEU A 141 -3.26 8.88 7.41
C LEU A 141 -2.01 8.20 7.95
N HIS A 142 -1.73 7.00 7.47
CA HIS A 142 -0.50 6.24 7.67
C HIS A 142 0.28 6.14 6.36
N PHE A 143 1.60 6.21 6.44
CA PHE A 143 2.52 6.09 5.30
C PHE A 143 3.22 4.74 5.35
N HIS A 144 2.50 3.70 5.00
CA HIS A 144 2.90 2.30 5.16
C HIS A 144 4.21 1.96 4.44
N GLY A 145 5.15 1.43 5.20
CA GLY A 145 6.45 0.99 4.75
C GLY A 145 7.47 2.11 4.55
N MET A 146 7.05 3.39 4.64
CA MET A 146 7.98 4.51 4.55
C MET A 146 8.89 4.55 5.79
N HIS A 147 10.20 4.67 5.56
CA HIS A 147 11.16 4.92 6.63
C HIS A 147 11.15 6.42 6.99
N VAL A 148 10.20 6.81 7.84
CA VAL A 148 9.97 8.19 8.28
C VAL A 148 9.69 8.25 9.78
N SER A 149 9.76 9.45 10.39
CA SER A 149 9.56 9.58 11.83
C SER A 149 8.16 9.11 12.28
N PRO A 150 8.05 8.31 13.35
CA PRO A 150 6.75 7.88 13.91
C PRO A 150 6.10 8.92 14.83
N GLY A 151 6.62 10.15 14.87
CA GLY A 151 6.16 11.19 15.79
C GLY A 151 5.85 12.53 15.15
N GLY A 152 5.37 13.46 15.95
CA GLY A 152 5.10 14.83 15.54
C GLY A 152 4.05 14.93 14.44
N THR A 153 4.41 15.63 13.35
CA THR A 153 3.57 15.80 12.16
C THR A 153 3.89 14.81 11.04
N ALA A 154 4.74 13.82 11.30
CA ALA A 154 5.07 12.77 10.33
C ALA A 154 4.09 11.59 10.46
N ASP A 155 4.57 10.36 10.49
CA ASP A 155 3.74 9.15 10.53
C ASP A 155 3.27 8.78 11.94
N ASN A 156 2.62 9.72 12.63
CA ASN A 156 2.15 9.53 13.99
C ASN A 156 0.79 8.83 14.03
N MET A 157 0.80 7.53 14.35
CA MET A 157 -0.39 6.69 14.36
C MET A 157 -1.40 6.99 15.47
N LEU A 158 -0.99 7.74 16.52
CA LEU A 158 -1.91 8.15 17.58
C LEU A 158 -2.74 9.41 17.23
N VAL A 159 -2.49 10.00 16.07
CA VAL A 159 -3.30 11.12 15.57
C VAL A 159 -4.68 10.61 15.19
N MET A 160 -5.70 11.31 15.67
CA MET A 160 -7.11 11.10 15.33
C MET A 160 -7.73 12.39 14.83
N VAL A 161 -8.15 12.42 13.57
CA VAL A 161 -8.78 13.58 12.94
C VAL A 161 -10.29 13.39 12.98
N SER A 162 -10.97 14.14 13.85
CA SER A 162 -12.43 14.10 13.99
C SER A 162 -13.13 14.64 12.73
N ALA A 163 -14.43 14.40 12.62
CA ALA A 163 -15.26 14.94 11.54
C ALA A 163 -15.08 16.46 11.39
N ASN A 164 -14.90 16.92 10.15
CA ASN A 164 -14.55 18.29 9.78
C ASN A 164 -13.22 18.82 10.33
N GLY A 165 -12.41 17.96 10.97
CA GLY A 165 -11.08 18.29 11.44
C GLY A 165 -10.05 18.28 10.30
N HIS A 166 -8.87 18.79 10.63
CA HIS A 166 -7.72 18.88 9.76
C HIS A 166 -6.46 18.43 10.49
N GLN A 167 -5.53 17.84 9.73
CA GLN A 167 -4.19 17.49 10.19
C GLN A 167 -3.20 17.86 9.10
N ARG A 168 -2.08 18.44 9.48
CA ARG A 168 -0.94 18.63 8.58
C ARG A 168 0.05 17.50 8.79
N TYR A 169 0.40 16.79 7.71
CA TYR A 169 1.50 15.86 7.67
C TYR A 169 2.69 16.53 6.99
N LEU A 170 3.76 16.75 7.75
CA LEU A 170 4.96 17.46 7.27
C LEU A 170 6.20 16.71 7.72
N PHE A 171 6.92 16.14 6.75
CA PHE A 171 8.16 15.43 7.00
C PHE A 171 9.03 15.38 5.75
N GLN A 172 10.31 15.07 5.94
CA GLN A 172 11.25 14.85 4.85
C GLN A 172 11.40 13.34 4.61
N VAL A 173 11.35 12.92 3.34
CA VAL A 173 11.78 11.59 2.91
C VAL A 173 13.30 11.53 3.05
N PRO A 174 13.89 10.62 3.84
CA PRO A 174 15.33 10.53 3.99
C PRO A 174 16.07 10.45 2.66
N ALA A 175 17.25 11.07 2.57
CA ALA A 175 18.05 11.06 1.34
C ALA A 175 18.55 9.66 0.95
N ASN A 176 18.62 8.75 1.92
CA ASN A 176 18.97 7.33 1.77
C ASN A 176 17.75 6.40 1.71
N HIS A 177 16.54 6.96 1.65
CA HIS A 177 15.32 6.16 1.56
C HIS A 177 15.35 5.28 0.30
N PRO A 178 15.00 3.98 0.38
CA PRO A 178 14.94 3.12 -0.80
C PRO A 178 13.90 3.62 -1.79
N ALA A 179 14.16 3.41 -3.08
CA ALA A 179 13.20 3.68 -4.15
C ALA A 179 12.33 2.45 -4.39
N GLY A 180 11.02 2.68 -4.61
CA GLY A 180 10.07 1.60 -4.83
C GLY A 180 8.64 2.00 -4.49
N LEU A 181 7.79 0.99 -4.37
CA LEU A 181 6.36 1.14 -4.09
C LEU A 181 6.08 1.04 -2.58
N PHE A 182 5.46 2.08 -2.06
CA PHE A 182 4.88 2.23 -0.74
C PHE A 182 3.41 2.61 -0.88
N TRP A 183 2.69 2.79 0.23
CA TRP A 183 1.30 3.19 0.15
C TRP A 183 0.87 4.01 1.37
N TYR A 184 -0.33 4.56 1.32
CA TYR A 184 -0.92 5.28 2.43
C TYR A 184 -2.37 4.87 2.62
N HIS A 185 -2.80 4.74 3.86
CA HIS A 185 -4.15 4.32 4.20
C HIS A 185 -4.60 4.83 5.57
N ALA A 186 -5.88 4.68 5.86
CA ALA A 186 -6.43 4.99 7.17
C ALA A 186 -5.99 3.93 8.20
N HIS A 187 -5.61 4.38 9.42
CA HIS A 187 -5.07 3.54 10.47
C HIS A 187 -5.61 3.90 11.87
N VAL A 188 -6.85 4.33 11.95
CA VAL A 188 -7.49 4.52 13.26
C VAL A 188 -7.98 3.18 13.76
N HIS A 189 -7.34 2.68 14.82
CA HIS A 189 -7.67 1.40 15.39
C HIS A 189 -9.17 1.25 15.68
N GLY A 190 -9.76 0.16 15.19
CA GLY A 190 -11.16 -0.15 15.22
C GLY A 190 -11.98 0.37 14.06
N LEU A 191 -11.31 1.01 13.11
CA LEU A 191 -11.92 1.54 11.90
C LEU A 191 -11.04 1.27 10.67
N VAL A 192 -9.91 0.55 10.82
CA VAL A 192 -8.96 0.30 9.73
C VAL A 192 -9.63 -0.52 8.63
N THR A 193 -10.19 -1.67 8.99
CA THR A 193 -10.94 -2.53 8.07
C THR A 193 -12.07 -1.77 7.38
N ASN A 194 -12.85 -1.00 8.14
CA ASN A 194 -13.96 -0.23 7.61
C ASN A 194 -13.52 0.80 6.57
N HIS A 195 -12.47 1.56 6.89
CA HIS A 195 -12.03 2.64 6.02
C HIS A 195 -11.28 2.12 4.79
N VAL A 196 -10.36 1.17 4.96
CA VAL A 196 -9.57 0.61 3.86
C VAL A 196 -10.46 -0.22 2.93
N GLY A 197 -11.32 -1.08 3.46
CA GLY A 197 -12.25 -1.88 2.67
C GLY A 197 -13.24 -1.03 1.86
N ARG A 198 -13.52 0.21 2.31
CA ARG A 198 -14.33 1.18 1.56
C ARG A 198 -13.51 2.12 0.67
N GLY A 199 -12.15 1.97 0.61
CA GLY A 199 -11.29 2.64 -0.36
C GLY A 199 -10.36 3.71 0.17
N ALA A 200 -10.19 3.86 1.50
CA ALA A 200 -9.26 4.83 2.08
C ALA A 200 -7.79 4.37 1.95
N ALA A 201 -7.32 4.23 0.73
CA ALA A 201 -5.98 3.79 0.40
C ALA A 201 -5.49 4.35 -0.94
N GLY A 202 -4.18 4.60 -1.05
CA GLY A 202 -3.51 5.04 -2.27
C GLY A 202 -2.02 4.70 -2.27
N MET A 203 -1.39 4.76 -3.41
CA MET A 203 0.02 4.39 -3.59
C MET A 203 0.95 5.58 -3.35
N ILE A 204 2.18 5.29 -2.88
CA ILE A 204 3.31 6.21 -2.87
C ILE A 204 4.41 5.55 -3.67
N TYR A 205 4.96 6.26 -4.64
CA TYR A 205 6.13 5.80 -5.37
C TYR A 205 7.31 6.72 -5.10
N VAL A 206 8.36 6.14 -4.52
CA VAL A 206 9.64 6.82 -4.31
C VAL A 206 10.54 6.53 -5.51
N ALA A 207 10.74 7.52 -6.38
CA ALA A 207 11.52 7.39 -7.61
C ALA A 207 12.97 7.86 -7.42
N ASN A 208 13.89 7.27 -8.17
CA ASN A 208 15.30 7.67 -8.17
C ASN A 208 15.90 7.64 -9.59
N SER A 209 17.21 7.69 -9.70
CA SER A 209 17.93 7.64 -10.98
C SER A 209 17.74 6.32 -11.74
N TYR A 210 17.52 5.21 -11.03
CA TYR A 210 17.20 3.91 -11.64
C TYR A 210 15.82 3.93 -12.29
N THR A 211 14.80 4.49 -11.63
CA THR A 211 13.48 4.72 -12.22
C THR A 211 13.56 5.55 -13.50
N ASP A 212 14.39 6.61 -13.49
CA ASP A 212 14.63 7.44 -14.66
C ASP A 212 15.32 6.64 -15.79
N GLN A 213 16.24 5.72 -15.44
CA GLN A 213 16.88 4.84 -16.41
C GLN A 213 15.89 3.90 -17.07
N VAL A 214 15.03 3.24 -16.30
CA VAL A 214 13.95 2.36 -16.79
C VAL A 214 13.06 3.11 -17.78
N THR A 215 12.68 4.34 -17.43
CA THR A 215 11.88 5.22 -18.30
C THR A 215 12.60 5.58 -19.61
N ARG A 216 13.91 5.95 -19.54
CA ARG A 216 14.71 6.29 -20.74
C ARG A 216 14.88 5.11 -21.69
N LEU A 217 14.88 3.88 -21.18
CA LEU A 217 14.91 2.65 -22.00
C LEU A 217 13.58 2.35 -22.70
N GLY A 218 12.55 3.19 -22.47
CA GLY A 218 11.21 3.01 -23.03
C GLY A 218 10.42 1.87 -22.38
N ILE A 219 10.90 1.34 -21.25
CA ILE A 219 10.23 0.30 -20.50
C ILE A 219 9.05 0.93 -19.78
N ARG A 220 7.87 0.36 -19.98
CA ARG A 220 6.66 0.83 -19.31
C ARG A 220 6.65 0.38 -17.86
N HIS A 221 6.45 1.32 -16.96
CA HIS A 221 6.22 1.06 -15.55
C HIS A 221 4.72 1.18 -15.25
N ARG A 222 4.16 0.19 -14.57
CA ARG A 222 2.75 0.16 -14.15
C ARG A 222 2.65 0.10 -12.66
N LEU A 223 1.79 0.93 -12.09
CA LEU A 223 1.42 0.90 -10.69
C LEU A 223 0.05 0.22 -10.57
N MET A 224 0.01 -0.91 -9.88
CA MET A 224 -1.18 -1.75 -9.78
C MET A 224 -1.50 -2.07 -8.32
N MET A 225 -2.62 -1.58 -7.85
CA MET A 225 -3.16 -1.89 -6.52
C MET A 225 -4.25 -2.93 -6.66
N LEU A 226 -4.01 -4.10 -6.09
CA LEU A 226 -5.01 -5.15 -5.96
C LEU A 226 -5.87 -4.84 -4.74
N GLN A 227 -7.17 -4.84 -4.91
CA GLN A 227 -8.13 -4.55 -3.86
C GLN A 227 -9.33 -5.48 -3.96
N GLN A 228 -10.03 -5.63 -2.86
CA GLN A 228 -11.34 -6.26 -2.84
C GLN A 228 -12.42 -5.21 -2.60
N ALA A 229 -13.60 -5.45 -3.14
CA ALA A 229 -14.77 -4.64 -2.86
C ALA A 229 -15.99 -5.54 -2.62
N TYR A 230 -16.65 -5.31 -1.51
CA TYR A 230 -17.89 -5.97 -1.13
C TYR A 230 -19.06 -4.99 -1.26
N PHE A 231 -20.16 -5.45 -1.80
CA PHE A 231 -21.36 -4.64 -1.94
C PHE A 231 -22.52 -5.27 -1.20
N GLU A 232 -23.24 -4.44 -0.45
CA GLU A 232 -24.51 -4.83 0.13
C GLU A 232 -25.55 -4.96 -0.98
N ASP A 233 -25.87 -6.20 -1.38
CA ASP A 233 -26.88 -6.60 -2.37
C ASP A 233 -27.13 -5.60 -3.53
N ASP A 234 -28.40 -5.26 -3.80
CA ASP A 234 -28.82 -4.40 -4.92
C ASP A 234 -28.64 -2.89 -4.69
N ARG A 235 -28.23 -2.47 -3.48
CA ARG A 235 -28.17 -1.05 -3.09
C ARG A 235 -26.91 -0.32 -3.46
N SER A 236 -25.92 -1.02 -4.01
CA SER A 236 -24.60 -0.45 -4.37
C SER A 236 -23.89 0.24 -3.18
N ARG A 237 -24.23 -0.09 -1.94
CA ARG A 237 -23.51 0.34 -0.76
C ARG A 237 -22.23 -0.46 -0.66
N LEU A 238 -21.10 0.23 -0.64
CA LEU A 238 -19.82 -0.40 -0.39
C LEU A 238 -19.72 -0.70 1.12
N ILE A 239 -19.47 -1.95 1.45
CA ILE A 239 -19.30 -2.40 2.82
C ILE A 239 -17.84 -2.81 3.05
N SER A 240 -17.42 -2.77 4.30
CA SER A 240 -16.15 -3.35 4.71
C SER A 240 -16.32 -4.86 4.90
N ASP A 241 -15.20 -5.54 4.84
CA ASP A 241 -15.02 -6.90 5.28
C ASP A 241 -14.89 -6.85 6.81
N ASP A 242 -16.01 -6.93 7.53
CA ASP A 242 -16.05 -6.77 8.98
C ASP A 242 -16.64 -8.00 9.72
N GLY A 243 -16.36 -9.19 9.18
CA GLY A 243 -16.80 -10.46 9.75
C GLY A 243 -18.29 -10.77 9.56
N GLU A 244 -19.08 -9.84 9.03
CA GLU A 244 -20.49 -10.12 8.72
C GLU A 244 -20.68 -10.79 7.34
N ARG A 245 -19.67 -10.72 6.44
CA ARG A 245 -19.74 -11.26 5.07
C ARG A 245 -18.36 -11.65 4.52
N ASP A 246 -17.57 -12.36 5.29
CA ASP A 246 -16.25 -12.88 4.89
C ASP A 246 -16.34 -14.01 3.86
N ASP A 247 -17.30 -13.93 2.93
CA ASP A 247 -17.35 -14.87 1.83
C ASP A 247 -16.44 -14.39 0.69
N PRO A 248 -15.21 -14.97 0.57
CA PRO A 248 -14.26 -14.59 -0.48
C PRO A 248 -14.83 -14.72 -1.89
N ASP A 249 -15.91 -15.54 -2.07
CA ASP A 249 -16.58 -15.72 -3.35
C ASP A 249 -17.39 -14.47 -3.75
N LEU A 250 -17.88 -13.70 -2.80
CA LEU A 250 -18.66 -12.48 -3.04
C LEU A 250 -17.82 -11.26 -3.33
N ALA A 251 -16.53 -11.28 -2.97
CA ALA A 251 -15.61 -10.19 -3.21
C ALA A 251 -15.39 -9.94 -4.71
N LEU A 252 -15.51 -8.69 -5.14
CA LEU A 252 -14.96 -8.26 -6.43
C LEU A 252 -13.46 -8.05 -6.28
N SER A 253 -12.66 -8.80 -7.05
CA SER A 253 -11.21 -8.59 -7.11
C SER A 253 -10.90 -7.58 -8.19
N LEU A 254 -10.22 -6.50 -7.81
CA LEU A 254 -10.01 -5.32 -8.63
C LEU A 254 -8.52 -5.03 -8.80
N ILE A 255 -8.15 -4.45 -9.94
CA ILE A 255 -6.87 -3.76 -10.13
C ILE A 255 -7.17 -2.28 -10.40
N ASN A 256 -6.65 -1.41 -9.54
CA ASN A 256 -6.87 0.05 -9.63
C ASN A 256 -8.37 0.41 -9.70
N GLY A 257 -9.20 -0.29 -8.93
CA GLY A 257 -10.65 -0.08 -8.89
C GLY A 257 -11.41 -0.62 -10.11
N GLN A 258 -10.74 -1.26 -11.06
CA GLN A 258 -11.33 -1.83 -12.27
C GLN A 258 -11.49 -3.35 -12.16
N LEU A 259 -12.61 -3.86 -12.67
CA LEU A 259 -12.88 -5.29 -12.80
C LEU A 259 -12.35 -5.78 -14.16
N MET A 260 -11.47 -6.77 -14.14
CA MET A 260 -10.92 -7.42 -15.34
C MET A 260 -10.36 -6.44 -16.41
N PRO A 261 -9.48 -5.46 -16.02
CA PRO A 261 -8.92 -4.54 -17.01
C PRO A 261 -8.01 -5.23 -18.01
N ASP A 262 -7.84 -4.62 -19.18
CA ASP A 262 -6.90 -5.05 -20.21
C ASP A 262 -5.51 -4.43 -19.99
N ILE A 263 -4.49 -5.25 -19.80
CA ILE A 263 -3.08 -4.86 -19.76
C ILE A 263 -2.47 -5.12 -21.13
N ARG A 264 -2.16 -4.04 -21.87
CA ARG A 264 -1.62 -4.19 -23.23
C ARG A 264 -0.11 -4.27 -23.23
N MET A 265 0.40 -5.23 -24.02
CA MET A 265 1.82 -5.43 -24.31
C MET A 265 2.05 -5.69 -25.79
N GLN A 266 3.26 -5.36 -26.27
CA GLN A 266 3.73 -5.75 -27.60
C GLN A 266 4.43 -7.11 -27.52
N PRO A 267 4.48 -7.90 -28.61
CA PRO A 267 5.31 -9.12 -28.64
C PRO A 267 6.77 -8.80 -28.29
N GLY A 268 7.32 -9.49 -27.25
CA GLY A 268 8.66 -9.25 -26.73
C GLY A 268 8.81 -7.99 -25.85
N GLU A 269 7.73 -7.27 -25.54
CA GLU A 269 7.80 -6.12 -24.65
C GLU A 269 8.12 -6.54 -23.23
N THR A 270 9.03 -5.79 -22.60
CA THR A 270 9.28 -5.88 -21.16
C THR A 270 8.62 -4.70 -20.46
N GLN A 271 7.88 -4.98 -19.40
CA GLN A 271 7.28 -3.98 -18.51
C GLN A 271 7.75 -4.21 -17.06
N VAL A 272 7.76 -3.15 -16.26
CA VAL A 272 7.87 -3.24 -14.79
C VAL A 272 6.47 -3.09 -14.20
N TRP A 273 6.08 -4.04 -13.36
CA TRP A 273 4.83 -3.98 -12.63
C TRP A 273 5.13 -3.83 -11.14
N SER A 274 4.77 -2.71 -10.55
CA SER A 274 4.79 -2.49 -9.11
C SER A 274 3.41 -2.85 -8.57
N LEU A 275 3.34 -3.96 -7.85
CA LEU A 275 2.13 -4.60 -7.35
C LEU A 275 1.99 -4.29 -5.86
N LEU A 276 0.82 -3.83 -5.43
CA LEU A 276 0.45 -3.65 -4.03
C LEU A 276 -0.78 -4.52 -3.74
N ASN A 277 -0.72 -5.33 -2.70
CA ASN A 277 -1.92 -5.91 -2.12
C ASN A 277 -2.51 -4.95 -1.08
N GLY A 278 -3.47 -4.13 -1.48
CA GLY A 278 -4.20 -3.19 -0.64
C GLY A 278 -5.57 -3.70 -0.20
N SER A 279 -5.75 -5.03 -0.12
CA SER A 279 -6.96 -5.64 0.44
C SER A 279 -6.93 -5.67 1.96
N THR A 280 -8.07 -5.85 2.58
CA THR A 280 -8.19 -5.93 4.05
C THR A 280 -7.62 -7.23 4.62
N SER A 281 -7.74 -8.36 3.88
CA SER A 281 -7.43 -9.70 4.41
C SER A 281 -6.91 -10.68 3.35
N ALA A 282 -7.08 -10.38 2.04
CA ALA A 282 -6.81 -11.35 0.97
C ALA A 282 -5.32 -11.68 0.80
N PHE A 283 -5.06 -12.94 0.44
CA PHE A 283 -3.77 -13.42 -0.04
C PHE A 283 -3.86 -13.69 -1.54
N TYR A 284 -2.98 -13.10 -2.32
CA TYR A 284 -2.95 -13.29 -3.77
C TYR A 284 -1.75 -14.13 -4.18
N VAL A 285 -1.98 -15.36 -4.63
CA VAL A 285 -0.98 -16.18 -5.32
C VAL A 285 -1.11 -15.90 -6.81
N LEU A 286 -0.55 -14.77 -7.26
CA LEU A 286 -0.70 -14.31 -8.65
C LEU A 286 0.00 -15.23 -9.61
N ARG A 287 -0.64 -15.50 -10.76
CA ARG A 287 -0.14 -16.27 -11.89
C ARG A 287 -0.51 -15.56 -13.20
N LEU A 288 0.44 -15.47 -14.11
CA LEU A 288 0.19 -15.00 -15.49
C LEU A 288 0.31 -16.17 -16.45
N GLU A 289 -0.78 -16.49 -17.13
CA GLU A 289 -0.84 -17.58 -18.09
C GLU A 289 0.31 -17.52 -19.11
N GLY A 290 1.10 -18.62 -19.21
CA GLY A 290 2.20 -18.76 -20.15
C GLY A 290 3.39 -17.82 -19.96
N HIS A 291 3.50 -17.14 -18.80
CA HIS A 291 4.60 -16.23 -18.49
C HIS A 291 5.09 -16.45 -17.05
N ALA A 292 6.35 -16.11 -16.83
CA ALA A 292 6.94 -16.07 -15.50
C ALA A 292 7.28 -14.62 -15.10
N PHE A 293 7.43 -14.40 -13.81
CA PHE A 293 7.83 -13.12 -13.23
C PHE A 293 9.31 -13.13 -12.85
N THR A 294 9.94 -11.99 -12.90
CA THR A 294 11.25 -11.76 -12.26
C THR A 294 11.07 -10.71 -11.17
N VAL A 295 11.17 -11.13 -9.90
CA VAL A 295 11.01 -10.21 -8.76
C VAL A 295 12.31 -9.44 -8.54
N VAL A 296 12.23 -8.12 -8.47
CA VAL A 296 13.39 -7.21 -8.30
C VAL A 296 13.33 -6.39 -7.01
N ALA A 297 12.15 -6.21 -6.41
CA ALA A 297 12.00 -5.57 -5.10
C ALA A 297 10.82 -6.17 -4.33
N ILE A 298 10.90 -6.12 -3.00
CA ILE A 298 9.82 -6.48 -2.07
C ILE A 298 9.68 -5.32 -1.08
N ASP A 299 8.44 -4.94 -0.77
CA ASP A 299 8.08 -3.90 0.19
C ASP A 299 8.85 -2.58 -0.02
N GLY A 300 9.03 -2.19 -1.30
CA GLY A 300 9.74 -0.98 -1.68
C GLY A 300 11.26 -1.08 -1.54
N VAL A 301 11.80 -2.24 -1.15
CA VAL A 301 13.25 -2.46 -0.99
C VAL A 301 13.77 -3.35 -2.10
N PRO A 302 14.81 -2.91 -2.87
CA PRO A 302 15.41 -3.74 -3.90
C PRO A 302 16.02 -5.03 -3.33
N LEU A 303 15.89 -6.12 -4.09
CA LEU A 303 16.57 -7.38 -3.78
C LEU A 303 18.08 -7.27 -4.08
N ILE A 304 18.90 -8.09 -3.41
CA ILE A 304 20.34 -8.19 -3.73
C ILE A 304 20.61 -8.85 -5.09
N SER A 305 19.67 -9.67 -5.54
CA SER A 305 19.65 -10.29 -6.87
C SER A 305 18.21 -10.61 -7.28
N PRO A 306 17.87 -10.59 -8.58
CA PRO A 306 16.52 -10.87 -9.02
C PRO A 306 16.16 -12.35 -8.73
N ARG A 307 14.91 -12.59 -8.33
CA ARG A 307 14.33 -13.94 -8.30
C ARG A 307 13.68 -14.18 -9.67
N VAL A 308 14.37 -14.89 -10.53
CA VAL A 308 13.92 -15.17 -11.91
C VAL A 308 12.95 -16.36 -11.96
N ASP A 309 12.23 -16.47 -13.07
CA ASP A 309 11.37 -17.62 -13.43
C ASP A 309 10.34 -18.00 -12.36
N GLN A 310 9.81 -16.98 -11.66
CA GLN A 310 8.75 -17.23 -10.69
C GLN A 310 7.42 -17.44 -11.40
N GLU A 311 6.88 -18.65 -11.33
CA GLU A 311 5.56 -18.99 -11.92
C GLU A 311 4.42 -18.32 -11.17
N THR A 312 4.61 -18.08 -9.87
CA THR A 312 3.63 -17.42 -8.99
C THR A 312 4.28 -16.41 -8.09
N LEU A 313 3.48 -15.43 -7.65
CA LEU A 313 3.86 -14.42 -6.66
C LEU A 313 2.88 -14.49 -5.48
N MET A 314 3.40 -14.71 -4.28
CA MET A 314 2.60 -14.61 -3.06
C MET A 314 2.66 -13.16 -2.55
N LEU A 315 1.50 -12.49 -2.52
CA LEU A 315 1.33 -11.18 -1.90
C LEU A 315 0.28 -11.28 -0.79
N SER A 316 0.70 -11.23 0.46
CA SER A 316 -0.20 -11.07 1.60
C SER A 316 -0.70 -9.62 1.71
N SER A 317 -1.74 -9.38 2.50
CA SER A 317 -2.25 -8.03 2.74
C SER A 317 -1.13 -7.08 3.22
N GLY A 318 -1.07 -5.87 2.66
CA GLY A 318 -0.03 -4.85 2.92
C GLY A 318 1.26 -5.03 2.11
N GLN A 319 1.52 -6.19 1.54
CA GLN A 319 2.77 -6.50 0.84
C GLN A 319 2.84 -5.86 -0.54
N ARG A 320 4.06 -5.47 -0.95
CA ARG A 320 4.35 -4.91 -2.27
C ARG A 320 5.43 -5.72 -2.95
N MET A 321 5.33 -5.86 -4.28
CA MET A 321 6.39 -6.45 -5.11
C MET A 321 6.59 -5.63 -6.36
N GLU A 322 7.84 -5.43 -6.75
CA GLU A 322 8.18 -4.94 -8.08
C GLU A 322 8.72 -6.08 -8.92
N VAL A 323 8.08 -6.30 -10.08
CA VAL A 323 8.40 -7.43 -10.94
C VAL A 323 8.60 -6.98 -12.39
N ILE A 324 9.50 -7.67 -13.08
CA ILE A 324 9.68 -7.56 -14.52
C ILE A 324 8.81 -8.64 -15.16
N VAL A 325 7.99 -8.21 -16.14
CA VAL A 325 7.17 -9.08 -16.97
C VAL A 325 7.59 -8.90 -18.41
N SER A 326 8.01 -10.01 -19.05
CA SER A 326 8.38 -10.03 -20.47
C SER A 326 7.34 -10.80 -21.27
N ALA A 327 6.68 -10.11 -22.21
CA ALA A 327 5.74 -10.75 -23.12
C ALA A 327 6.48 -11.73 -24.05
N ASN A 328 5.90 -12.89 -24.27
CA ASN A 328 6.39 -13.80 -25.28
C ASN A 328 6.14 -13.24 -26.71
N SER A 329 6.60 -13.94 -27.76
CA SER A 329 6.41 -13.51 -29.16
C SER A 329 5.00 -13.80 -29.70
N ASN A 330 4.20 -14.61 -28.99
CA ASN A 330 2.89 -15.04 -29.44
C ASN A 330 1.84 -13.97 -29.12
N LYS A 331 1.14 -13.52 -30.17
CA LYS A 331 0.00 -12.62 -29.99
C LYS A 331 -1.19 -13.39 -29.42
N GLY A 332 -1.89 -12.78 -28.49
CA GLY A 332 -3.04 -13.42 -27.86
C GLY A 332 -3.56 -12.67 -26.63
N ARG A 333 -4.57 -13.26 -26.04
CA ARG A 333 -5.11 -12.88 -24.74
C ARG A 333 -4.63 -13.91 -23.72
N TYR A 334 -4.05 -13.47 -22.64
CA TYR A 334 -3.58 -14.25 -21.51
C TYR A 334 -4.26 -13.76 -20.25
N THR A 335 -4.46 -14.64 -19.30
CA THR A 335 -5.15 -14.30 -18.06
C THR A 335 -4.14 -14.06 -16.94
N LEU A 336 -4.25 -12.91 -16.27
CA LEU A 336 -3.68 -12.72 -14.94
C LEU A 336 -4.73 -13.16 -13.92
N SER A 337 -4.39 -14.13 -13.10
CA SER A 337 -5.26 -14.70 -12.06
C SER A 337 -4.49 -14.86 -10.75
N TYR A 338 -5.19 -15.16 -9.69
CA TYR A 338 -4.58 -15.74 -8.50
C TYR A 338 -5.11 -17.16 -8.27
N ASP A 339 -4.22 -18.04 -7.83
CA ASP A 339 -4.55 -19.42 -7.49
C ASP A 339 -5.28 -19.44 -6.13
N ALA A 340 -6.02 -20.51 -5.88
CA ALA A 340 -6.66 -20.71 -4.58
C ALA A 340 -5.61 -20.81 -3.47
N TYR A 341 -5.89 -20.21 -2.33
CA TYR A 341 -5.03 -20.24 -1.16
C TYR A 341 -5.82 -20.51 0.11
N ASP A 342 -5.42 -21.56 0.82
CA ASP A 342 -5.94 -21.91 2.14
C ASP A 342 -5.11 -21.17 3.21
N GLN A 343 -5.68 -20.11 3.78
CA GLN A 343 -5.08 -19.30 4.82
C GLN A 343 -5.23 -19.93 6.21
N GLY A 344 -6.08 -20.96 6.33
CA GLY A 344 -6.39 -21.67 7.56
C GLY A 344 -7.84 -21.54 8.01
N VAL A 345 -8.34 -20.35 8.25
CA VAL A 345 -9.78 -20.08 8.51
C VAL A 345 -10.48 -19.83 7.17
N ASP A 346 -9.89 -18.99 6.34
CA ASP A 346 -10.44 -18.63 5.03
C ASP A 346 -9.71 -19.35 3.91
N THR A 347 -10.47 -19.70 2.88
CA THR A 347 -9.94 -20.20 1.61
C THR A 347 -10.26 -19.22 0.51
N TRP A 348 -9.23 -18.53 0.00
CA TRP A 348 -9.36 -17.63 -1.14
C TRP A 348 -9.53 -18.47 -2.41
N PRO A 349 -10.62 -18.29 -3.18
CA PRO A 349 -10.85 -19.07 -4.38
C PRO A 349 -9.92 -18.63 -5.52
N HIS A 350 -9.73 -19.50 -6.52
CA HIS A 350 -9.10 -19.08 -7.77
C HIS A 350 -9.97 -18.05 -8.50
N LYS A 351 -9.40 -16.87 -8.87
CA LYS A 351 -10.11 -15.86 -9.68
C LYS A 351 -9.20 -15.20 -10.71
N ALA A 352 -9.75 -14.90 -11.88
CA ALA A 352 -9.12 -14.01 -12.84
C ALA A 352 -9.25 -12.55 -12.36
N VAL A 353 -8.21 -11.72 -12.59
CA VAL A 353 -8.19 -10.31 -12.17
C VAL A 353 -7.89 -9.33 -13.30
N ALA A 354 -7.26 -9.76 -14.39
CA ALA A 354 -7.02 -8.95 -15.58
C ALA A 354 -6.80 -9.81 -16.82
N ASN A 355 -6.95 -9.17 -18.00
CA ASN A 355 -6.48 -9.74 -19.26
C ASN A 355 -5.14 -9.09 -19.65
N VAL A 356 -4.19 -9.88 -20.11
CA VAL A 356 -2.97 -9.39 -20.74
C VAL A 356 -3.08 -9.60 -22.25
N LEU A 357 -3.14 -8.50 -22.99
CA LEU A 357 -3.32 -8.51 -24.44
C LEU A 357 -2.00 -8.26 -25.13
N ILE A 358 -1.40 -9.31 -25.71
CA ILE A 358 -0.18 -9.20 -26.48
C ILE A 358 -0.53 -9.01 -27.96
N GLY A 359 -0.15 -7.86 -28.52
CA GLY A 359 -0.49 -7.55 -29.92
C GLY A 359 0.29 -6.38 -30.51
N GLY A 360 0.01 -6.06 -31.78
CA GLY A 360 0.70 -4.98 -32.48
C GLY A 360 2.02 -5.42 -33.13
N LYS A 361 2.97 -4.48 -33.25
CA LYS A 361 4.33 -4.71 -33.75
C LYS A 361 5.21 -5.24 -32.62
N ALA A 362 6.26 -5.99 -32.98
CA ALA A 362 7.27 -6.40 -32.02
C ALA A 362 7.90 -5.17 -31.34
N TRP A 363 8.16 -5.31 -30.05
CA TRP A 363 8.79 -4.29 -29.27
C TRP A 363 10.27 -4.10 -29.67
N VAL A 364 10.73 -2.85 -29.65
CA VAL A 364 12.09 -2.47 -30.03
C VAL A 364 12.80 -1.65 -28.93
N GLY A 365 12.30 -1.68 -27.70
CA GLY A 365 12.90 -0.97 -26.57
C GLY A 365 14.17 -1.65 -26.02
N GLY A 366 14.75 -1.06 -24.99
CA GLY A 366 15.95 -1.56 -24.30
C GLY A 366 15.67 -2.75 -23.37
N SER A 367 16.72 -3.45 -22.98
CA SER A 367 16.64 -4.47 -21.94
C SER A 367 16.55 -3.83 -20.55
N HIS A 368 15.80 -4.45 -19.65
CA HIS A 368 15.71 -4.00 -18.26
C HIS A 368 17.07 -4.13 -17.55
N PRO A 369 17.49 -3.11 -16.74
CA PRO A 369 18.81 -3.09 -16.13
C PRO A 369 19.01 -4.07 -14.96
N GLY A 370 17.98 -4.79 -14.53
CA GLY A 370 18.02 -5.70 -13.38
C GLY A 370 17.53 -5.02 -12.10
N VAL A 371 18.10 -5.40 -10.94
CA VAL A 371 17.75 -4.78 -9.65
C VAL A 371 18.38 -3.38 -9.51
N ASP A 372 17.72 -2.52 -8.73
CA ASP A 372 18.31 -1.25 -8.33
C ASP A 372 19.42 -1.49 -7.30
N THR A 373 20.65 -1.09 -7.61
CA THR A 373 21.80 -1.21 -6.72
C THR A 373 22.20 0.11 -6.06
N SER A 374 21.42 1.16 -6.25
CA SER A 374 21.72 2.50 -5.69
C SER A 374 21.48 2.60 -4.18
N SER A 375 20.68 1.71 -3.63
CA SER A 375 20.39 1.63 -2.19
C SER A 375 20.73 0.23 -1.67
N PRO A 376 22.03 -0.08 -1.44
CA PRO A 376 22.45 -1.41 -1.02
C PRO A 376 21.89 -1.77 0.35
N VAL A 377 21.34 -2.96 0.46
CA VAL A 377 20.76 -3.52 1.69
C VAL A 377 21.80 -4.40 2.36
N SER A 378 22.05 -4.22 3.66
CA SER A 378 23.02 -5.01 4.40
C SER A 378 22.40 -6.30 4.93
N ASP A 379 23.13 -7.43 4.78
CA ASP A 379 22.78 -8.70 5.41
C ASP A 379 22.98 -8.63 6.92
N LEU A 380 21.90 -8.75 7.67
CA LEU A 380 21.91 -8.76 9.13
C LEU A 380 22.11 -10.15 9.74
N SER A 381 22.15 -11.22 8.92
CA SER A 381 22.29 -12.60 9.43
C SER A 381 23.61 -12.84 10.16
N THR A 382 24.66 -12.07 9.83
CA THR A 382 25.98 -12.15 10.44
C THR A 382 26.19 -11.15 11.58
N ALA A 383 25.23 -10.27 11.87
CA ALA A 383 25.33 -9.32 12.97
C ALA A 383 25.37 -10.06 14.33
N SER A 384 26.23 -9.61 15.23
CA SER A 384 26.19 -10.07 16.61
C SER A 384 25.02 -9.41 17.33
N VAL A 385 24.14 -10.23 17.89
CA VAL A 385 22.97 -9.76 18.67
C VAL A 385 23.16 -10.23 20.11
N PRO A 386 23.35 -9.33 21.08
CA PRO A 386 23.40 -9.66 22.49
C PRO A 386 22.10 -10.32 22.99
N ASP A 387 22.19 -11.18 24.00
CA ASP A 387 21.05 -11.95 24.52
C ASP A 387 19.87 -11.05 24.95
N GLU A 388 20.16 -9.88 25.50
CA GLU A 388 19.17 -8.88 25.94
C GLU A 388 18.41 -8.20 24.77
N LEU A 389 18.87 -8.38 23.54
CA LEU A 389 18.24 -7.85 22.31
C LEU A 389 17.50 -8.94 21.52
N HIS A 390 17.33 -10.12 22.12
CA HIS A 390 16.42 -11.14 21.61
C HIS A 390 15.02 -10.90 22.17
N ARG A 391 14.01 -10.83 21.28
CA ARG A 391 12.61 -10.64 21.66
C ARG A 391 11.78 -11.85 21.25
N THR A 392 10.72 -12.12 21.99
CA THR A 392 9.68 -13.07 21.58
C THR A 392 8.38 -12.30 21.45
N ILE A 393 7.69 -12.49 20.31
CA ILE A 393 6.40 -11.88 20.00
C ILE A 393 5.45 -13.02 19.68
N ALA A 394 4.40 -13.18 20.48
CA ALA A 394 3.41 -14.23 20.31
C ALA A 394 2.12 -13.67 19.71
N LEU A 395 1.74 -14.15 18.54
CA LEU A 395 0.45 -13.88 17.91
C LEU A 395 -0.52 -14.97 18.39
N SER A 396 -1.61 -14.58 19.03
CA SER A 396 -2.54 -15.51 19.67
C SER A 396 -3.99 -15.10 19.44
N GLN A 397 -4.88 -16.08 19.61
CA GLN A 397 -6.33 -15.91 19.58
C GLN A 397 -6.94 -16.37 20.90
N ASP A 398 -7.83 -15.58 21.49
CA ASP A 398 -8.60 -15.95 22.67
C ASP A 398 -9.99 -16.46 22.27
N ASP A 399 -10.17 -17.78 22.28
CA ASP A 399 -11.44 -18.42 21.91
C ASP A 399 -12.58 -18.18 22.92
N ALA A 400 -12.29 -17.63 24.10
CA ALA A 400 -13.32 -17.21 25.05
C ALA A 400 -13.98 -15.88 24.67
N VAL A 401 -13.31 -15.08 23.80
CA VAL A 401 -13.87 -13.85 23.24
C VAL A 401 -14.66 -14.20 21.97
N PRO A 402 -15.91 -13.77 21.81
CA PRO A 402 -16.70 -14.02 20.62
C PRO A 402 -16.01 -13.51 19.34
N GLU A 403 -16.28 -14.18 18.23
CA GLU A 403 -15.83 -13.73 16.91
C GLU A 403 -16.34 -12.31 16.61
N GLY A 404 -15.49 -11.48 16.01
CA GLY A 404 -15.81 -10.08 15.71
C GLY A 404 -15.70 -9.14 16.92
N GLU A 405 -15.31 -9.62 18.11
CA GLU A 405 -15.21 -8.79 19.32
C GLU A 405 -13.75 -8.40 19.61
N PHE A 406 -13.58 -7.21 20.16
CA PHE A 406 -12.27 -6.71 20.61
C PHE A 406 -11.68 -7.61 21.72
N GLY A 407 -10.39 -7.93 21.58
CA GLY A 407 -9.68 -8.87 22.45
C GLY A 407 -9.66 -10.30 21.93
N ARG A 408 -10.34 -10.57 20.79
CA ARG A 408 -10.29 -11.87 20.13
C ARG A 408 -8.87 -12.22 19.68
N PHE A 409 -8.14 -11.25 19.15
CA PHE A 409 -6.76 -11.41 18.73
C PHE A 409 -5.81 -10.59 19.60
N THR A 410 -4.64 -11.15 19.91
CA THR A 410 -3.70 -10.56 20.86
C THR A 410 -2.25 -10.67 20.37
N ILE A 411 -1.42 -9.76 20.86
CA ILE A 411 0.04 -9.89 20.81
C ILE A 411 0.54 -9.99 22.25
N ASN A 412 1.39 -10.97 22.55
CA ASN A 412 1.93 -11.22 23.89
C ASN A 412 0.85 -11.38 24.98
N GLY A 413 -0.33 -11.90 24.59
CA GLY A 413 -1.43 -12.21 25.50
C GLY A 413 -2.30 -11.03 25.90
N HIS A 414 -2.16 -9.87 25.26
CA HIS A 414 -3.06 -8.73 25.44
C HIS A 414 -3.47 -8.10 24.10
N ALA A 415 -4.69 -7.58 24.07
CA ALA A 415 -5.17 -6.79 22.95
C ALA A 415 -4.59 -5.37 22.98
N TRP A 416 -4.69 -4.66 21.87
CA TRP A 416 -4.19 -3.30 21.74
C TRP A 416 -4.60 -2.37 22.87
N ASP A 417 -3.61 -1.78 23.52
CA ASP A 417 -3.75 -0.67 24.45
C ASP A 417 -2.67 0.38 24.12
N PRO A 418 -3.03 1.60 23.69
CA PRO A 418 -2.06 2.64 23.37
C PRO A 418 -1.20 3.09 24.58
N ALA A 419 -1.58 2.74 25.79
CA ALA A 419 -0.80 3.03 26.98
C ALA A 419 0.30 1.99 27.26
N VAL A 420 0.22 0.79 26.65
CA VAL A 420 1.20 -0.28 26.80
C VAL A 420 2.29 -0.14 25.74
N SER A 421 3.56 -0.19 26.17
CA SER A 421 4.73 -0.32 25.32
C SER A 421 5.48 -1.58 25.70
N GLU A 422 5.77 -2.47 24.76
CA GLU A 422 6.40 -3.76 25.01
C GLU A 422 7.83 -3.61 25.56
N TRP A 423 8.59 -2.73 24.94
CA TRP A 423 9.99 -2.42 25.30
C TRP A 423 10.44 -1.11 24.69
N THR A 424 11.67 -0.73 25.02
CA THR A 424 12.40 0.33 24.33
C THR A 424 13.62 -0.26 23.64
N SER A 425 13.72 -0.06 22.34
CA SER A 425 14.88 -0.42 21.52
C SER A 425 15.87 0.74 21.48
N THR A 426 17.15 0.45 21.34
CA THR A 426 18.20 1.48 21.26
C THR A 426 18.56 1.77 19.81
N LEU A 427 18.59 3.05 19.45
CA LEU A 427 18.99 3.49 18.12
C LEU A 427 20.37 2.95 17.73
N GLY A 428 20.54 2.48 16.50
CA GLY A 428 21.77 1.91 15.97
C GLY A 428 21.96 0.42 16.25
N THR A 429 21.15 -0.19 17.13
CA THR A 429 21.27 -1.62 17.45
C THR A 429 20.58 -2.50 16.40
N VAL A 430 20.98 -3.78 16.39
CA VAL A 430 20.29 -4.86 15.69
C VAL A 430 19.62 -5.74 16.73
N GLU A 431 18.33 -5.97 16.60
CA GLU A 431 17.58 -6.92 17.43
C GLU A 431 17.19 -8.16 16.61
N GLU A 432 17.05 -9.30 17.29
CA GLU A 432 16.52 -10.53 16.73
C GLU A 432 15.17 -10.84 17.39
N TRP A 433 14.13 -11.01 16.60
CA TRP A 433 12.78 -11.27 17.08
C TRP A 433 12.31 -12.64 16.61
N LEU A 434 11.92 -13.48 17.56
CA LEU A 434 11.18 -14.70 17.30
C LEU A 434 9.69 -14.38 17.35
N ILE A 435 9.02 -14.45 16.23
CA ILE A 435 7.58 -14.22 16.12
C ILE A 435 6.91 -15.56 15.96
N THR A 436 6.09 -15.94 16.94
CA THR A 436 5.34 -17.20 16.97
C THR A 436 3.88 -16.96 16.68
N ASN A 437 3.25 -17.96 16.08
CA ASN A 437 1.82 -17.96 15.78
C ASN A 437 1.22 -19.26 16.29
N ASP A 438 0.36 -19.19 17.29
CA ASP A 438 -0.32 -20.33 17.88
C ASP A 438 -1.77 -20.51 17.38
N THR A 439 -2.15 -19.73 16.37
CA THR A 439 -3.46 -19.79 15.72
C THR A 439 -3.46 -20.74 14.51
N ASN A 440 -4.65 -21.09 14.03
CA ASN A 440 -4.84 -21.91 12.85
C ASN A 440 -4.84 -21.11 11.53
N GLN A 441 -4.44 -19.83 11.55
CA GLN A 441 -4.45 -18.92 10.42
C GLN A 441 -3.08 -18.31 10.17
N ASP A 442 -2.71 -18.12 8.89
CA ASP A 442 -1.50 -17.40 8.53
C ASP A 442 -1.67 -15.90 8.76
N HIS A 443 -0.71 -15.25 9.45
CA HIS A 443 -0.75 -13.82 9.74
C HIS A 443 0.35 -13.05 9.02
N PRO A 444 0.03 -12.05 8.18
CA PRO A 444 1.00 -11.09 7.68
C PRO A 444 1.41 -10.16 8.84
N PHE A 445 2.61 -10.33 9.36
CA PHE A 445 3.15 -9.48 10.42
C PHE A 445 3.84 -8.27 9.83
N HIS A 446 3.43 -7.08 10.25
CA HIS A 446 3.96 -5.79 9.81
C HIS A 446 4.61 -5.03 10.95
N VAL A 447 5.70 -4.31 10.63
CA VAL A 447 6.40 -3.40 11.55
C VAL A 447 6.57 -2.04 10.89
N HIS A 448 6.21 -0.99 11.61
CA HIS A 448 6.36 0.40 11.16
C HIS A 448 7.82 0.85 11.17
N VAL A 449 8.14 1.85 10.36
CA VAL A 449 9.41 2.60 10.29
C VAL A 449 10.59 1.78 9.77
N ASN A 450 10.97 0.70 10.45
CA ASN A 450 12.21 -0.01 10.13
C ASN A 450 11.92 -1.37 9.50
N PRO A 451 12.36 -1.61 8.25
CA PRO A 451 12.20 -2.91 7.63
C PRO A 451 13.07 -3.96 8.34
N PHE A 452 12.72 -5.22 8.17
CA PHE A 452 13.42 -6.35 8.76
C PHE A 452 13.86 -7.36 7.70
N GLN A 453 14.82 -8.19 8.07
CA GLN A 453 15.27 -9.36 7.33
C GLN A 453 14.69 -10.62 7.97
N VAL A 454 13.98 -11.45 7.20
CA VAL A 454 13.60 -12.79 7.65
C VAL A 454 14.83 -13.69 7.56
N ILE A 455 15.23 -14.30 8.69
CA ILE A 455 16.39 -15.19 8.76
C ILE A 455 16.03 -16.65 8.97
N LYS A 456 14.83 -16.95 9.53
CA LYS A 456 14.30 -18.33 9.65
C LYS A 456 12.79 -18.35 9.45
N VAL A 457 12.29 -19.45 8.92
CA VAL A 457 10.88 -19.82 8.89
C VAL A 457 10.74 -21.22 9.48
N ASN A 458 9.92 -21.40 10.52
CA ASN A 458 9.77 -22.64 11.27
C ASN A 458 11.12 -23.26 11.69
N GLY A 459 12.03 -22.39 12.16
CA GLY A 459 13.38 -22.75 12.57
C GLY A 459 14.36 -23.04 11.43
N SER A 460 13.91 -23.17 10.18
CA SER A 460 14.76 -23.40 9.02
C SER A 460 15.34 -22.09 8.48
N PRO A 461 16.67 -22.00 8.25
CA PRO A 461 17.30 -20.79 7.72
C PRO A 461 16.75 -20.38 6.34
N VAL A 462 16.63 -19.07 6.12
CA VAL A 462 16.27 -18.47 4.83
C VAL A 462 17.47 -17.71 4.29
N ALA A 463 17.77 -17.88 3.00
CA ALA A 463 18.84 -17.14 2.35
C ALA A 463 18.47 -15.64 2.27
N PHE A 464 19.45 -14.78 2.54
CA PHE A 464 19.27 -13.35 2.43
C PHE A 464 18.93 -12.95 0.99
N SER A 465 17.87 -12.18 0.83
CA SER A 465 17.46 -11.65 -0.48
C SER A 465 17.14 -10.17 -0.47
N GLY A 466 16.96 -9.57 0.70
CA GLY A 466 16.57 -8.17 0.91
C GLY A 466 15.87 -8.01 2.26
N HIS A 467 15.43 -6.79 2.53
CA HIS A 467 14.58 -6.46 3.67
C HIS A 467 13.12 -6.29 3.20
N GLN A 468 12.20 -6.41 4.14
CA GLN A 468 10.76 -6.24 3.94
C GLN A 468 10.12 -5.70 5.21
N ASP A 469 8.89 -5.20 5.14
CA ASP A 469 8.15 -4.72 6.31
C ASP A 469 6.90 -5.55 6.62
N VAL A 470 6.55 -6.49 5.72
CA VAL A 470 5.47 -7.47 5.92
C VAL A 470 6.02 -8.88 5.68
N ALA A 471 5.76 -9.81 6.62
CA ALA A 471 6.10 -11.22 6.44
C ALA A 471 5.00 -12.13 6.98
N ILE A 472 4.70 -13.21 6.26
CA ILE A 472 3.73 -14.21 6.71
C ILE A 472 4.34 -15.02 7.86
N VAL A 473 3.69 -15.01 9.03
CA VAL A 473 3.94 -15.93 10.13
C VAL A 473 3.02 -17.14 9.93
N PRO A 474 3.56 -18.30 9.58
CA PRO A 474 2.72 -19.46 9.25
C PRO A 474 1.86 -19.90 10.45
N ARG A 475 0.67 -20.38 10.17
CA ARG A 475 -0.21 -20.99 11.19
C ARG A 475 0.54 -22.08 11.95
N PHE A 476 0.41 -22.08 13.27
CA PHE A 476 1.12 -23.00 14.19
C PHE A 476 2.64 -23.03 13.98
N GLY A 477 3.19 -21.90 13.52
CA GLY A 477 4.58 -21.80 13.14
C GLY A 477 5.28 -20.56 13.68
N SER A 478 6.39 -20.20 13.07
CA SER A 478 7.16 -19.04 13.49
C SER A 478 8.04 -18.49 12.39
N ILE A 479 8.40 -17.21 12.51
CA ILE A 479 9.50 -16.60 11.78
C ILE A 479 10.51 -16.02 12.76
N THR A 480 11.79 -16.00 12.38
CA THR A 480 12.80 -15.21 13.09
C THR A 480 13.24 -14.10 12.16
N VAL A 481 13.19 -12.87 12.65
CA VAL A 481 13.59 -11.69 11.88
C VAL A 481 14.69 -10.94 12.60
N ARG A 482 15.48 -10.16 11.84
CA ARG A 482 16.40 -9.16 12.38
C ARG A 482 16.05 -7.80 11.81
N THR A 483 16.01 -6.81 12.69
CA THR A 483 15.82 -5.41 12.31
C THR A 483 16.92 -4.55 12.88
N ARG A 484 17.27 -3.48 12.16
CA ARG A 484 18.21 -2.45 12.65
C ARG A 484 17.44 -1.15 12.78
N PHE A 485 17.56 -0.53 13.95
CA PHE A 485 16.92 0.76 14.19
C PHE A 485 17.84 1.90 13.77
N THR A 486 17.38 2.71 12.83
CA THR A 486 18.14 3.85 12.31
C THR A 486 17.28 5.10 12.26
N ASP A 487 17.93 6.25 12.29
CA ASP A 487 17.44 7.59 11.97
C ASP A 487 16.41 8.20 12.92
N PHE A 488 15.43 7.44 13.43
CA PHE A 488 14.29 8.03 14.15
C PHE A 488 14.15 7.48 15.56
N THR A 489 13.95 8.42 16.50
CA THR A 489 13.58 8.17 17.89
C THR A 489 12.34 9.01 18.24
N GLY A 490 11.68 8.68 19.33
CA GLY A 490 10.57 9.48 19.86
C GLY A 490 9.28 9.37 19.05
N GLY A 491 8.42 8.51 19.50
CA GLY A 491 7.12 8.20 18.95
C GLY A 491 6.84 6.70 19.04
N PRO A 492 5.58 6.30 19.03
CA PRO A 492 5.22 4.90 19.07
C PRO A 492 5.54 4.23 17.74
N VAL A 493 6.28 3.13 17.77
CA VAL A 493 6.48 2.25 16.62
C VAL A 493 5.53 1.09 16.76
N LEU A 494 4.60 0.96 15.82
CA LEU A 494 3.59 -0.10 15.87
C LEU A 494 4.11 -1.37 15.21
N MET A 495 3.60 -2.51 15.69
CA MET A 495 3.67 -3.80 15.03
C MET A 495 2.33 -4.50 15.17
N HIS A 496 1.87 -5.14 14.11
CA HIS A 496 0.53 -5.74 14.08
C HIS A 496 0.40 -6.80 12.99
N CYS A 497 -0.67 -7.58 13.06
CA CYS A 497 -1.13 -8.37 11.92
C CYS A 497 -1.75 -7.46 10.87
N HIS A 498 -1.44 -7.68 9.60
CA HIS A 498 -2.00 -6.88 8.51
C HIS A 498 -3.26 -7.50 7.86
N ILE A 499 -3.88 -8.47 8.51
CA ILE A 499 -5.30 -8.76 8.35
C ILE A 499 -6.01 -7.70 9.20
N LEU A 500 -6.66 -6.74 8.54
CA LEU A 500 -7.06 -5.49 9.20
C LEU A 500 -8.15 -5.66 10.25
N ASP A 501 -9.00 -6.67 10.12
CA ASP A 501 -9.98 -7.01 11.15
C ASP A 501 -9.29 -7.63 12.39
N HIS A 502 -8.24 -8.44 12.23
CA HIS A 502 -7.43 -8.92 13.36
C HIS A 502 -6.74 -7.76 14.10
N GLU A 503 -6.17 -6.81 13.34
CA GLU A 503 -5.63 -5.57 13.89
C GLU A 503 -6.71 -4.82 14.67
N ASP A 504 -7.87 -4.64 14.06
CA ASP A 504 -9.01 -3.97 14.66
C ASP A 504 -9.57 -4.74 15.87
N MET A 505 -9.51 -6.07 15.90
CA MET A 505 -9.88 -6.92 17.03
C MET A 505 -8.79 -7.04 18.12
N GLY A 506 -7.63 -6.40 17.95
CA GLY A 506 -6.63 -6.27 19.00
C GLY A 506 -5.24 -6.81 18.71
N MET A 507 -4.97 -7.45 17.54
CA MET A 507 -3.65 -7.99 17.18
C MET A 507 -2.69 -6.87 16.76
N MET A 508 -2.45 -5.96 17.66
CA MET A 508 -1.54 -4.83 17.52
C MET A 508 -0.90 -4.49 18.87
N THR A 509 0.34 -4.05 18.83
CA THR A 509 1.04 -3.47 19.99
C THR A 509 2.07 -2.45 19.53
N ARG A 510 2.82 -1.85 20.46
CA ARG A 510 3.85 -0.87 20.16
C ARG A 510 5.11 -1.08 20.99
N PHE A 511 6.20 -0.54 20.48
CA PHE A 511 7.44 -0.34 21.23
C PHE A 511 7.97 1.07 20.95
N GLU A 512 9.06 1.44 21.58
CA GLU A 512 9.71 2.75 21.42
C GLU A 512 11.15 2.59 20.98
N ILE A 513 11.71 3.62 20.34
CA ILE A 513 13.14 3.71 19.98
C ILE A 513 13.72 4.94 20.68
N ALA A 514 14.80 4.75 21.44
CA ALA A 514 15.50 5.78 22.21
C ALA A 514 16.99 5.85 21.89
#